data_08b3b5a203238308072462d0370cb856
#
_entry.id   08b3b5a203238308072462d0370cb856
#
_cell.length_a   1.000
_cell.length_b   1.000
_cell.length_c   1.000
_cell.angle_alpha   90.00
_cell.angle_beta   90.00
_cell.angle_gamma   90.00
#
_symmetry.space_group_name_H-M   'P 1'
#
loop_
_entity.id
_entity.type
_entity.pdbx_description
1 polymer ?
#
loop_
_entity_poly.entity_id
_entity_poly.type
_entity_poly.pdbx_seq_one_letter_code
_entity_poly.pdbx_strand_id
1 'polypeptide(L)'
;DYYYYEDEPAFDMLIEKPDQARHLVHITKSEGEDLGITFENGLMDDYRSCHNKCMFCFIDQMPPGMRETLYFKDDDTRLSFLQGNYVTLTNMKEEDLKRIIHYHLAPINISVQATNPELRCKMLHNRFAGDILDKIKMLADADIEMNAQIVLCKGENDGVELDRSIGDLLSFYPQMQSMSVVPVGLTKFREGLYPLEPFEREEAREVLATIHKWQD
;
A
#
# COMPACT_ATOMS: atom_id res chain seq x y z
N ASP A 1 15.51 -4.21 9.30
CA ASP A 1 16.06 -4.28 10.66
C ASP A 1 17.58 -4.24 10.63
N TYR A 2 18.26 -5.14 9.87
CA TYR A 2 19.72 -5.23 9.84
C TYR A 2 20.35 -3.87 9.50
N TYR A 3 20.03 -3.27 8.35
CA TYR A 3 20.61 -1.98 7.94
C TYR A 3 20.26 -0.79 8.86
N TYR A 4 19.22 -0.89 9.67
CA TYR A 4 18.88 0.13 10.65
C TYR A 4 19.81 0.08 11.87
N TYR A 5 20.21 -1.14 12.28
CA TYR A 5 21.08 -1.33 13.44
C TYR A 5 22.57 -1.48 13.07
N GLU A 6 22.88 -1.61 11.77
CA GLU A 6 24.26 -1.83 11.31
C GLU A 6 25.20 -0.69 11.68
N ASP A 7 24.71 0.55 11.76
CA ASP A 7 25.54 1.69 12.15
C ASP A 7 25.79 1.76 13.66
N GLU A 8 25.02 1.05 14.47
CA GLU A 8 25.18 1.05 15.92
C GLU A 8 26.47 0.36 16.35
N PRO A 9 27.19 0.89 17.37
CA PRO A 9 28.43 0.29 17.85
C PRO A 9 28.22 -1.03 18.61
N ALA A 10 27.02 -1.31 19.08
CA ALA A 10 26.66 -2.55 19.75
C ALA A 10 25.18 -2.88 19.58
N PHE A 11 24.88 -4.13 19.23
CA PHE A 11 23.50 -4.65 19.13
C PHE A 11 23.48 -6.18 19.24
N ASP A 12 22.30 -6.71 19.53
CA ASP A 12 22.06 -8.15 19.58
C ASP A 12 21.42 -8.63 18.27
N MET A 13 21.98 -9.69 17.68
CA MET A 13 21.49 -10.31 16.47
C MET A 13 21.07 -11.75 16.73
N LEU A 14 19.79 -12.07 16.46
CA LEU A 14 19.28 -13.43 16.51
C LEU A 14 19.46 -14.09 15.14
N ILE A 15 20.31 -15.11 15.09
CA ILE A 15 20.57 -15.88 13.87
C ILE A 15 19.82 -17.21 13.96
N GLU A 16 19.02 -17.52 12.94
CA GLU A 16 18.40 -18.84 12.78
C GLU A 16 19.12 -19.60 11.67
N LYS A 17 19.59 -20.81 11.99
CA LYS A 17 20.28 -21.69 11.04
C LYS A 17 19.27 -22.60 10.30
N PRO A 18 19.67 -23.25 9.18
CA PRO A 18 18.80 -24.16 8.43
C PRO A 18 18.20 -25.31 9.26
N ASP A 19 18.88 -25.72 10.34
CA ASP A 19 18.41 -26.73 11.29
C ASP A 19 17.43 -26.16 12.35
N GLN A 20 16.97 -24.91 12.18
CA GLN A 20 16.12 -24.15 13.10
C GLN A 20 16.78 -23.82 14.46
N ALA A 21 18.06 -24.08 14.63
CA ALA A 21 18.79 -23.65 15.82
C ALA A 21 18.94 -22.12 15.83
N ARG A 22 18.58 -21.49 16.94
CA ARG A 22 18.66 -20.04 17.13
C ARG A 22 19.84 -19.68 18.01
N HIS A 23 20.62 -18.74 17.57
CA HIS A 23 21.79 -18.23 18.28
C HIS A 23 21.66 -16.72 18.45
N LEU A 24 21.67 -16.26 19.70
CA LEU A 24 21.78 -14.83 20.01
C LEU A 24 23.28 -14.47 20.01
N VAL A 25 23.66 -13.55 19.16
CA VAL A 25 25.03 -13.06 19.03
C VAL A 25 25.06 -11.60 19.43
N HIS A 26 25.88 -11.27 20.44
CA HIS A 26 26.14 -9.89 20.80
C HIS A 26 27.25 -9.34 19.91
N ILE A 27 26.97 -8.30 19.14
CA ILE A 27 27.91 -7.63 18.25
C ILE A 27 28.45 -6.38 18.95
N THR A 28 29.77 -6.20 18.92
CA THR A 28 30.40 -4.93 19.31
C THR A 28 31.42 -4.59 18.23
N LYS A 29 31.35 -3.40 17.68
CA LYS A 29 32.17 -2.94 16.56
C LYS A 29 32.43 -1.43 16.64
N SER A 30 33.34 -0.93 15.81
CA SER A 30 33.48 0.51 15.60
C SER A 30 32.25 1.08 14.86
N GLU A 31 31.92 2.33 15.12
CA GLU A 31 30.86 3.04 14.37
C GLU A 31 31.15 2.99 12.87
N GLY A 32 30.15 2.61 12.06
CA GLY A 32 30.28 2.48 10.60
C GLY A 32 31.15 1.29 10.12
N GLU A 33 31.60 0.41 11.01
CA GLU A 33 32.29 -0.82 10.61
C GLU A 33 31.31 -1.83 10.04
N ASP A 34 31.54 -2.25 8.78
CA ASP A 34 30.72 -3.24 8.08
C ASP A 34 30.99 -4.67 8.63
N LEU A 35 29.94 -5.42 8.89
CA LEU A 35 30.02 -6.83 9.29
C LEU A 35 30.29 -7.78 8.12
N GLY A 36 30.29 -7.30 6.89
CA GLY A 36 30.48 -8.10 5.68
C GLY A 36 29.32 -9.04 5.36
N ILE A 37 28.11 -8.75 5.87
CA ILE A 37 26.92 -9.55 5.60
C ILE A 37 26.29 -9.07 4.29
N THR A 38 26.14 -9.97 3.34
CA THR A 38 25.42 -9.70 2.08
C THR A 38 24.19 -10.60 2.00
N PHE A 39 23.07 -10.01 1.56
CA PHE A 39 21.83 -10.75 1.36
C PHE A 39 21.70 -11.16 -0.10
N GLU A 40 21.27 -12.40 -0.36
CA GLU A 40 21.05 -12.90 -1.73
C GLU A 40 19.92 -12.17 -2.44
N ASN A 41 18.92 -11.69 -1.68
CA ASN A 41 17.76 -10.98 -2.19
C ASN A 41 17.58 -9.65 -1.43
N GLY A 42 16.97 -8.67 -2.08
CA GLY A 42 16.64 -7.38 -1.46
C GLY A 42 15.62 -7.49 -0.31
N LEU A 43 14.85 -8.57 -0.27
CA LEU A 43 14.03 -8.99 0.87
C LEU A 43 14.59 -10.30 1.42
N MET A 44 14.58 -10.46 2.75
CA MET A 44 15.07 -11.66 3.42
C MET A 44 14.10 -12.85 3.35
N ASP A 45 12.87 -12.61 2.90
CA ASP A 45 11.79 -13.59 2.77
C ASP A 45 10.99 -13.33 1.48
N ASP A 46 10.06 -14.23 1.17
CA ASP A 46 9.23 -14.15 -0.03
C ASP A 46 8.31 -12.91 -0.02
N TYR A 47 7.94 -12.45 -1.23
CA TYR A 47 6.96 -11.39 -1.40
C TYR A 47 5.60 -11.81 -0.88
N ARG A 48 4.90 -10.88 -0.20
CA ARG A 48 3.54 -11.11 0.27
C ARG A 48 2.56 -10.94 -0.88
N SER A 49 1.79 -11.98 -1.18
CA SER A 49 0.74 -11.91 -2.19
C SER A 49 -0.50 -11.19 -1.68
N CYS A 50 -1.19 -10.50 -2.57
CA CYS A 50 -2.43 -9.81 -2.29
C CYS A 50 -3.59 -10.79 -2.02
N HIS A 51 -4.35 -10.56 -0.96
CA HIS A 51 -5.54 -11.35 -0.61
C HIS A 51 -6.85 -10.73 -1.10
N ASN A 52 -6.79 -9.55 -1.73
CA ASN A 52 -7.97 -8.87 -2.24
C ASN A 52 -8.42 -9.42 -3.60
N LYS A 53 -9.71 -9.23 -3.90
CA LYS A 53 -10.32 -9.49 -5.21
C LYS A 53 -10.99 -8.24 -5.72
N CYS A 54 -10.20 -7.18 -5.89
CA CYS A 54 -10.70 -5.85 -6.26
C CYS A 54 -11.45 -5.88 -7.58
N MET A 55 -12.62 -5.22 -7.65
CA MET A 55 -13.42 -5.11 -8.88
C MET A 55 -12.67 -4.43 -10.03
N PHE A 56 -11.64 -3.66 -9.71
CA PHE A 56 -10.80 -2.90 -10.65
C PHE A 56 -9.40 -3.50 -10.84
N CYS A 57 -9.12 -4.73 -10.33
CA CYS A 57 -7.78 -5.30 -10.36
C CYS A 57 -7.25 -5.39 -11.80
N PHE A 58 -6.14 -4.71 -12.08
CA PHE A 58 -5.54 -4.72 -13.42
C PHE A 58 -4.89 -6.07 -13.75
N ILE A 59 -4.42 -6.82 -12.75
CA ILE A 59 -3.87 -8.17 -12.98
C ILE A 59 -4.94 -9.13 -13.48
N ASP A 60 -6.19 -9.03 -12.97
CA ASP A 60 -7.30 -9.91 -13.39
C ASP A 60 -7.74 -9.66 -14.83
N GLN A 61 -7.36 -8.54 -15.42
CA GLN A 61 -7.65 -8.20 -16.80
C GLN A 61 -6.40 -8.25 -17.72
N MET A 62 -5.37 -8.96 -17.30
CA MET A 62 -4.20 -9.24 -18.14
C MET A 62 -4.55 -10.28 -19.20
N PRO A 63 -3.93 -10.21 -20.42
CA PRO A 63 -4.13 -11.23 -21.43
C PRO A 63 -3.65 -12.59 -20.92
N PRO A 64 -4.37 -13.69 -21.21
CA PRO A 64 -3.95 -15.03 -20.80
C PRO A 64 -2.68 -15.50 -21.54
N GLY A 65 -1.94 -16.42 -20.91
CA GLY A 65 -0.77 -17.07 -21.54
C GLY A 65 0.50 -16.25 -21.55
N MET A 66 0.58 -15.19 -20.75
CA MET A 66 1.82 -14.43 -20.55
C MET A 66 2.72 -15.11 -19.49
N ARG A 67 3.94 -14.57 -19.26
CA ARG A 67 4.84 -15.08 -18.20
C ARG A 67 4.14 -15.04 -16.82
N GLU A 68 4.37 -16.05 -16.01
CA GLU A 68 3.73 -16.22 -14.70
C GLU A 68 3.92 -15.02 -13.76
N THR A 69 5.09 -14.39 -13.81
CA THR A 69 5.41 -13.21 -12.99
C THR A 69 4.46 -12.02 -13.21
N LEU A 70 3.80 -11.94 -14.39
CA LEU A 70 2.81 -10.89 -14.68
C LEU A 70 1.46 -11.09 -13.97
N TYR A 71 1.21 -12.29 -13.45
CA TYR A 71 -0.03 -12.61 -12.74
C TYR A 71 0.14 -12.62 -11.23
N PHE A 72 1.35 -12.37 -10.74
CA PHE A 72 1.59 -12.22 -9.32
C PHE A 72 0.95 -10.92 -8.81
N LYS A 73 0.04 -11.05 -7.86
CA LYS A 73 -0.58 -9.91 -7.19
C LYS A 73 0.18 -9.61 -5.91
N ASP A 74 0.97 -8.58 -5.90
CA ASP A 74 1.64 -8.12 -4.70
C ASP A 74 0.77 -7.16 -3.89
N ASP A 75 0.91 -7.22 -2.59
CA ASP A 75 0.41 -6.22 -1.63
C ASP A 75 1.37 -6.20 -0.43
N ASP A 76 2.66 -6.13 -0.75
CA ASP A 76 3.74 -6.14 0.22
C ASP A 76 4.14 -4.71 0.56
N THR A 77 3.93 -4.32 1.80
CA THR A 77 4.18 -2.95 2.25
C THR A 77 5.64 -2.53 2.11
N ARG A 78 6.58 -3.48 2.16
CA ARG A 78 8.01 -3.20 1.95
C ARG A 78 8.27 -2.61 0.57
N LEU A 79 7.49 -3.00 -0.43
CA LEU A 79 7.59 -2.47 -1.80
C LEU A 79 7.14 -1.01 -1.91
N SER A 80 6.31 -0.51 -0.97
CA SER A 80 6.01 0.92 -0.91
C SER A 80 7.26 1.75 -0.66
N PHE A 81 8.11 1.32 0.26
CA PHE A 81 9.34 2.03 0.61
C PHE A 81 10.48 1.76 -0.39
N LEU A 82 10.57 0.54 -0.92
CA LEU A 82 11.66 0.14 -1.81
C LEU A 82 11.43 0.55 -3.27
N GLN A 83 10.19 0.60 -3.73
CA GLN A 83 9.83 0.78 -5.15
C GLN A 83 8.75 1.83 -5.38
N GLY A 84 8.18 2.41 -4.33
CA GLY A 84 7.09 3.39 -4.45
C GLY A 84 5.72 2.77 -4.78
N ASN A 85 5.53 1.45 -4.55
CA ASN A 85 4.27 0.79 -4.83
C ASN A 85 3.17 1.28 -3.88
N TYR A 86 1.93 1.37 -4.40
CA TYR A 86 0.74 1.63 -3.60
C TYR A 86 0.23 0.34 -2.98
N VAL A 87 0.11 0.31 -1.65
CA VAL A 87 -0.34 -0.85 -0.88
C VAL A 87 -1.68 -0.61 -0.22
N THR A 88 -2.48 -1.67 -0.06
CA THR A 88 -3.87 -1.53 0.41
C THR A 88 -4.00 -1.44 1.93
N LEU A 89 -2.96 -1.72 2.68
CA LEU A 89 -2.94 -1.90 4.15
C LEU A 89 -3.85 -3.03 4.65
N THR A 90 -4.50 -3.81 3.76
CA THR A 90 -5.35 -4.94 4.17
C THR A 90 -4.53 -6.18 4.50
N ASN A 91 -3.29 -6.26 4.00
CA ASN A 91 -2.36 -7.37 4.19
C ASN A 91 -1.38 -7.13 5.35
N MET A 92 -1.66 -6.13 6.19
CA MET A 92 -0.82 -5.74 7.32
C MET A 92 -1.45 -6.15 8.65
N LYS A 93 -0.60 -6.65 9.52
CA LYS A 93 -0.91 -6.83 10.94
C LYS A 93 -0.54 -5.56 11.73
N GLU A 94 -1.00 -5.51 12.97
CA GLU A 94 -0.67 -4.41 13.88
C GLU A 94 0.86 -4.26 14.09
N GLU A 95 1.58 -5.39 14.14
CA GLU A 95 3.04 -5.40 14.26
C GLU A 95 3.73 -4.76 13.05
N ASP A 96 3.18 -4.93 11.84
CA ASP A 96 3.74 -4.30 10.63
C ASP A 96 3.60 -2.76 10.70
N LEU A 97 2.45 -2.26 11.18
CA LEU A 97 2.25 -0.82 11.42
C LEU A 97 3.18 -0.28 12.50
N LYS A 98 3.33 -1.00 13.62
CA LYS A 98 4.26 -0.62 14.69
C LYS A 98 5.70 -0.56 14.20
N ARG A 99 6.11 -1.45 13.29
CA ARG A 99 7.44 -1.41 12.68
C ARG A 99 7.64 -0.18 11.79
N ILE A 100 6.65 0.19 10.96
CA ILE A 100 6.72 1.41 10.16
C ILE A 100 6.93 2.62 11.05
N ILE A 101 6.17 2.71 12.14
CA ILE A 101 6.26 3.80 13.12
C ILE A 101 7.62 3.78 13.82
N HIS A 102 8.07 2.62 14.30
CA HIS A 102 9.34 2.48 15.03
C HIS A 102 10.55 2.90 14.19
N TYR A 103 10.59 2.51 12.93
CA TYR A 103 11.67 2.86 12.00
C TYR A 103 11.44 4.17 11.26
N HIS A 104 10.32 4.85 11.54
CA HIS A 104 9.91 6.08 10.85
C HIS A 104 9.99 5.97 9.32
N LEU A 105 9.44 4.87 8.78
CA LEU A 105 9.49 4.60 7.34
C LEU A 105 8.47 5.49 6.61
N ALA A 106 8.97 6.46 5.85
CA ALA A 106 8.17 7.44 5.12
C ALA A 106 8.82 7.77 3.76
N PRO A 107 8.04 8.24 2.76
CA PRO A 107 6.59 8.21 2.74
C PRO A 107 6.04 6.79 2.47
N ILE A 108 4.82 6.51 2.96
CA ILE A 108 4.08 5.32 2.56
C ILE A 108 3.01 5.66 1.52
N ASN A 109 2.93 4.86 0.45
CA ASN A 109 1.95 5.03 -0.62
C ASN A 109 0.75 4.10 -0.38
N ILE A 110 -0.45 4.67 -0.21
CA ILE A 110 -1.65 3.94 0.25
C ILE A 110 -2.71 3.89 -0.85
N SER A 111 -3.14 2.69 -1.21
CA SER A 111 -4.24 2.41 -2.13
C SER A 111 -5.57 2.45 -1.36
N VAL A 112 -6.21 3.62 -1.32
CA VAL A 112 -7.38 3.89 -0.45
C VAL A 112 -8.68 3.44 -1.07
N GLN A 113 -8.96 3.84 -2.30
CA GLN A 113 -10.15 3.60 -3.12
C GLN A 113 -11.42 4.31 -2.62
N ALA A 114 -11.78 4.15 -1.36
CA ALA A 114 -12.86 4.83 -0.68
C ALA A 114 -12.59 4.87 0.84
N THR A 115 -13.05 5.92 1.51
CA THR A 115 -13.02 6.03 2.97
C THR A 115 -14.28 5.46 3.63
N ASN A 116 -15.37 5.33 2.86
CA ASN A 116 -16.57 4.62 3.29
C ASN A 116 -16.23 3.14 3.53
N PRO A 117 -16.34 2.62 4.78
CA PRO A 117 -15.92 1.26 5.11
C PRO A 117 -16.64 0.17 4.33
N GLU A 118 -17.95 0.32 4.15
CA GLU A 118 -18.78 -0.66 3.44
C GLU A 118 -18.44 -0.70 1.95
N LEU A 119 -18.32 0.49 1.35
CA LEU A 119 -17.93 0.62 -0.05
C LEU A 119 -16.53 0.06 -0.29
N ARG A 120 -15.58 0.37 0.59
CA ARG A 120 -14.21 -0.15 0.46
C ARG A 120 -14.17 -1.68 0.56
N CYS A 121 -14.91 -2.27 1.50
CA CYS A 121 -15.05 -3.73 1.59
C CYS A 121 -15.65 -4.32 0.31
N LYS A 122 -16.65 -3.68 -0.29
CA LYS A 122 -17.24 -4.07 -1.57
C LYS A 122 -16.20 -4.00 -2.70
N MET A 123 -15.52 -2.87 -2.84
CA MET A 123 -14.57 -2.62 -3.94
C MET A 123 -13.37 -3.57 -3.92
N LEU A 124 -12.83 -3.87 -2.73
CA LEU A 124 -11.70 -4.77 -2.56
C LEU A 124 -12.13 -6.25 -2.43
N HIS A 125 -13.43 -6.51 -2.35
CA HIS A 125 -13.99 -7.81 -2.01
C HIS A 125 -13.31 -8.43 -0.79
N ASN A 126 -13.12 -7.63 0.26
CA ASN A 126 -12.46 -7.99 1.49
C ASN A 126 -13.17 -7.37 2.69
N ARG A 127 -13.79 -8.22 3.52
CA ARG A 127 -14.56 -7.79 4.70
C ARG A 127 -13.74 -7.05 5.76
N PHE A 128 -12.42 -7.14 5.70
CA PHE A 128 -11.51 -6.49 6.65
C PHE A 128 -10.96 -5.16 6.12
N ALA A 129 -11.38 -4.72 4.93
CA ALA A 129 -10.83 -3.52 4.31
C ALA A 129 -11.41 -2.19 4.86
N GLY A 130 -12.43 -2.26 5.72
CA GLY A 130 -13.15 -1.08 6.20
C GLY A 130 -12.42 -0.21 7.22
N ASP A 131 -11.31 -0.66 7.78
CA ASP A 131 -10.54 -0.02 8.85
C ASP A 131 -9.47 0.96 8.35
N ILE A 132 -9.57 1.43 7.11
CA ILE A 132 -8.51 2.22 6.47
C ILE A 132 -8.22 3.53 7.20
N LEU A 133 -9.27 4.26 7.64
CA LEU A 133 -9.10 5.54 8.33
C LEU A 133 -8.42 5.37 9.70
N ASP A 134 -8.69 4.28 10.41
CA ASP A 134 -8.03 3.97 11.68
C ASP A 134 -6.52 3.75 11.47
N LYS A 135 -6.13 3.03 10.42
CA LYS A 135 -4.74 2.80 10.05
C LYS A 135 -4.03 4.09 9.61
N ILE A 136 -4.69 4.89 8.77
CA ILE A 136 -4.16 6.19 8.35
C ILE A 136 -3.99 7.11 9.57
N LYS A 137 -4.98 7.12 10.48
CA LYS A 137 -4.88 7.90 11.71
C LYS A 137 -3.70 7.47 12.57
N MET A 138 -3.47 6.16 12.74
CA MET A 138 -2.34 5.65 13.51
C MET A 138 -0.99 6.12 12.92
N LEU A 139 -0.86 6.12 11.58
CA LEU A 139 0.33 6.59 10.90
C LEU A 139 0.49 8.11 11.01
N ALA A 140 -0.60 8.87 10.85
CA ALA A 140 -0.60 10.32 10.99
C ALA A 140 -0.25 10.77 12.42
N ASP A 141 -0.82 10.11 13.45
CA ASP A 141 -0.51 10.38 14.86
C ASP A 141 0.98 10.12 15.19
N ALA A 142 1.65 9.29 14.41
CA ALA A 142 3.08 8.99 14.52
C ALA A 142 3.97 9.83 13.56
N ASP A 143 3.41 10.86 12.94
CA ASP A 143 4.09 11.78 12.00
C ASP A 143 4.69 11.07 10.77
N ILE A 144 4.04 10.00 10.29
CA ILE A 144 4.43 9.30 9.08
C ILE A 144 3.81 9.97 7.85
N GLU A 145 4.65 10.39 6.91
CA GLU A 145 4.20 10.96 5.63
C GLU A 145 3.54 9.92 4.75
N MET A 146 2.42 10.31 4.10
CA MET A 146 1.60 9.42 3.31
C MET A 146 1.22 10.03 1.97
N ASN A 147 1.10 9.18 0.93
CA ASN A 147 0.47 9.53 -0.33
C ASN A 147 -0.70 8.58 -0.58
N ALA A 148 -1.85 9.12 -0.98
CA ALA A 148 -3.04 8.33 -1.25
C ALA A 148 -3.27 8.14 -2.76
N GLN A 149 -3.86 7.00 -3.14
CA GLN A 149 -4.37 6.78 -4.49
C GLN A 149 -5.80 6.23 -4.42
N ILE A 150 -6.64 6.77 -5.29
CA ILE A 150 -8.01 6.31 -5.54
C ILE A 150 -8.10 5.85 -6.98
N VAL A 151 -8.34 4.55 -7.21
CA VAL A 151 -8.77 4.05 -8.51
C VAL A 151 -10.25 4.34 -8.63
N LEU A 152 -10.59 5.28 -9.49
CA LEU A 152 -11.96 5.78 -9.64
C LEU A 152 -12.76 4.91 -10.59
N CYS A 153 -13.85 4.33 -10.09
CA CYS A 153 -14.78 3.46 -10.82
C CYS A 153 -16.12 4.17 -10.94
N LYS A 154 -16.54 4.44 -12.18
CA LYS A 154 -17.83 5.10 -12.49
C LYS A 154 -19.00 4.37 -11.83
N GLY A 155 -19.85 5.12 -11.12
CA GLY A 155 -21.02 4.60 -10.41
C GLY A 155 -20.74 3.82 -9.13
N GLU A 156 -19.47 3.73 -8.71
CA GLU A 156 -19.06 3.05 -7.48
C GLU A 156 -18.53 4.02 -6.42
N ASN A 157 -17.37 4.62 -6.67
CA ASN A 157 -16.72 5.53 -5.73
C ASN A 157 -16.50 6.94 -6.27
N ASP A 158 -17.25 7.32 -7.30
CA ASP A 158 -17.33 8.69 -7.84
C ASP A 158 -18.34 9.56 -7.09
N GLY A 159 -18.58 10.76 -7.59
CA GLY A 159 -19.57 11.70 -7.04
C GLY A 159 -19.40 11.95 -5.54
N VAL A 160 -20.44 11.65 -4.77
CA VAL A 160 -20.49 11.88 -3.32
C VAL A 160 -19.43 11.09 -2.56
N GLU A 161 -19.12 9.88 -2.99
CA GLU A 161 -18.13 9.04 -2.34
C GLU A 161 -16.70 9.54 -2.61
N LEU A 162 -16.43 10.10 -3.78
CA LEU A 162 -15.17 10.78 -4.08
C LEU A 162 -15.02 12.04 -3.24
N ASP A 163 -16.05 12.90 -3.20
CA ASP A 163 -16.06 14.13 -2.38
C ASP A 163 -15.82 13.83 -0.91
N ARG A 164 -16.48 12.79 -0.38
CA ARG A 164 -16.26 12.29 0.98
C ARG A 164 -14.83 11.84 1.19
N SER A 165 -14.30 10.98 0.30
CA SER A 165 -12.97 10.41 0.45
C SER A 165 -11.88 11.48 0.42
N ILE A 166 -12.02 12.50 -0.43
CA ILE A 166 -11.10 13.63 -0.46
C ILE A 166 -11.14 14.39 0.88
N GLY A 167 -12.35 14.73 1.38
CA GLY A 167 -12.51 15.46 2.64
C GLY A 167 -11.95 14.71 3.84
N ASP A 168 -12.22 13.39 3.93
CA ASP A 168 -11.72 12.55 5.01
C ASP A 168 -10.18 12.49 4.99
N LEU A 169 -9.56 12.32 3.81
CA LEU A 169 -8.11 12.23 3.68
C LEU A 169 -7.40 13.56 3.92
N LEU A 170 -7.99 14.68 3.51
CA LEU A 170 -7.45 16.01 3.79
C LEU A 170 -7.40 16.33 5.29
N SER A 171 -8.24 15.70 6.11
CA SER A 171 -8.20 15.87 7.56
C SER A 171 -6.88 15.40 8.20
N PHE A 172 -6.09 14.61 7.47
CA PHE A 172 -4.76 14.13 7.89
C PHE A 172 -3.59 14.98 7.35
N TYR A 173 -3.88 16.16 6.79
CA TYR A 173 -2.82 17.11 6.47
C TYR A 173 -2.12 17.61 7.77
N PRO A 174 -0.78 17.75 7.83
CA PRO A 174 0.16 17.67 6.69
C PRO A 174 0.72 16.28 6.39
N GLN A 175 0.43 15.24 7.18
CA GLN A 175 1.00 13.91 6.96
C GLN A 175 0.49 13.28 5.65
N MET A 176 -0.76 13.54 5.27
CA MET A 176 -1.26 13.21 3.93
C MET A 176 -0.81 14.26 2.92
N GLN A 177 0.30 13.99 2.23
CA GLN A 177 0.98 14.97 1.36
C GLN A 177 0.36 15.07 -0.03
N SER A 178 -0.16 13.97 -0.56
CA SER A 178 -0.77 13.95 -1.89
C SER A 178 -1.87 12.92 -2.02
N MET A 179 -2.76 13.17 -2.98
CA MET A 179 -3.79 12.22 -3.38
C MET A 179 -3.91 12.18 -4.91
N SER A 180 -3.77 10.98 -5.47
CA SER A 180 -3.94 10.73 -6.89
C SER A 180 -5.31 10.09 -7.15
N VAL A 181 -6.12 10.71 -8.01
CA VAL A 181 -7.38 10.13 -8.48
C VAL A 181 -7.18 9.64 -9.91
N VAL A 182 -7.22 8.32 -10.10
CA VAL A 182 -6.88 7.67 -11.38
C VAL A 182 -8.11 6.91 -11.90
N PRO A 183 -8.65 7.26 -13.08
CA PRO A 183 -9.74 6.49 -13.66
C PRO A 183 -9.34 5.04 -13.87
N VAL A 184 -10.28 4.11 -13.61
CA VAL A 184 -10.02 2.68 -13.80
C VAL A 184 -9.64 2.36 -15.25
N GLY A 185 -8.54 1.63 -15.41
CA GLY A 185 -8.15 1.10 -16.72
C GLY A 185 -8.98 -0.15 -17.06
N LEU A 186 -9.58 -0.17 -18.24
CA LEU A 186 -10.40 -1.28 -18.72
C LEU A 186 -9.76 -1.91 -19.95
N THR A 187 -9.55 -3.23 -19.91
CA THR A 187 -9.03 -4.00 -21.05
C THR A 187 -10.15 -4.82 -21.69
N LYS A 188 -9.86 -5.41 -22.84
CA LYS A 188 -10.78 -6.36 -23.50
C LYS A 188 -10.89 -7.73 -22.82
N PHE A 189 -10.04 -8.01 -21.83
CA PHE A 189 -9.98 -9.31 -21.11
C PHE A 189 -10.77 -9.25 -19.79
N ARG A 190 -12.02 -8.77 -19.86
CA ARG A 190 -12.89 -8.58 -18.68
C ARG A 190 -14.06 -9.54 -18.61
N GLU A 191 -14.05 -10.62 -19.38
CA GLU A 191 -15.10 -11.63 -19.33
C GLU A 191 -15.19 -12.26 -17.94
N GLY A 192 -16.40 -12.26 -17.36
CA GLY A 192 -16.65 -12.79 -16.01
C GLY A 192 -16.19 -11.91 -14.84
N LEU A 193 -15.57 -10.76 -15.08
CA LEU A 193 -15.21 -9.78 -14.06
C LEU A 193 -16.37 -8.81 -13.78
N TYR A 194 -16.26 -8.11 -12.64
CA TYR A 194 -17.24 -7.09 -12.24
C TYR A 194 -17.44 -6.06 -13.37
N PRO A 195 -18.70 -5.77 -13.77
CA PRO A 195 -18.97 -4.85 -14.86
C PRO A 195 -18.61 -3.41 -14.45
N LEU A 196 -17.62 -2.84 -15.11
CA LEU A 196 -17.22 -1.45 -14.97
C LEU A 196 -17.30 -0.75 -16.33
N GLU A 197 -17.64 0.53 -16.30
CA GLU A 197 -17.73 1.38 -17.48
C GLU A 197 -16.67 2.49 -17.45
N PRO A 198 -16.17 2.94 -18.61
CA PRO A 198 -15.30 4.10 -18.67
C PRO A 198 -16.09 5.38 -18.43
N PHE A 199 -15.41 6.43 -17.98
CA PHE A 199 -15.98 7.77 -17.88
C PHE A 199 -16.13 8.38 -19.28
N GLU A 200 -17.29 8.97 -19.53
CA GLU A 200 -17.51 9.82 -20.70
C GLU A 200 -17.02 11.26 -20.41
N ARG A 201 -16.98 12.08 -21.45
CA ARG A 201 -16.39 13.42 -21.37
C ARG A 201 -17.05 14.32 -20.32
N GLU A 202 -18.38 14.30 -20.22
CA GLU A 202 -19.09 15.16 -19.27
C GLU A 202 -18.92 14.65 -17.84
N GLU A 203 -18.98 13.34 -17.63
CA GLU A 203 -18.73 12.71 -16.33
C GLU A 203 -17.29 12.97 -15.84
N ALA A 204 -16.31 12.91 -16.75
CA ALA A 204 -14.92 13.28 -16.42
C ALA A 204 -14.78 14.75 -16.01
N ARG A 205 -15.57 15.65 -16.58
CA ARG A 205 -15.61 17.07 -16.17
C ARG A 205 -16.18 17.25 -14.76
N GLU A 206 -17.20 16.48 -14.41
CA GLU A 206 -17.79 16.50 -13.06
C GLU A 206 -16.77 16.01 -12.02
N VAL A 207 -16.02 14.94 -12.34
CA VAL A 207 -14.90 14.46 -11.51
C VAL A 207 -13.85 15.55 -11.32
N LEU A 208 -13.42 16.18 -12.41
CA LEU A 208 -12.44 17.29 -12.34
C LEU A 208 -12.96 18.46 -11.51
N ALA A 209 -14.25 18.84 -11.66
CA ALA A 209 -14.85 19.89 -10.86
C ALA A 209 -14.85 19.56 -9.36
N THR A 210 -15.13 18.30 -9.01
CA THR A 210 -15.02 17.83 -7.61
C THR A 210 -13.61 17.95 -7.08
N ILE A 211 -12.59 17.54 -7.86
CA ILE A 211 -11.17 17.62 -7.45
C ILE A 211 -10.75 19.08 -7.30
N HIS A 212 -11.06 19.95 -8.28
CA HIS A 212 -10.68 21.36 -8.23
C HIS A 212 -11.28 22.10 -7.03
N LYS A 213 -12.53 21.77 -6.63
CA LYS A 213 -13.17 22.31 -5.42
C LYS A 213 -12.31 22.13 -4.16
N TRP A 214 -11.50 21.08 -4.11
CA TRP A 214 -10.66 20.74 -2.96
C TRP A 214 -9.19 21.22 -3.11
N GLN A 215 -8.80 21.71 -4.29
CA GLN A 215 -7.47 22.27 -4.55
C GLN A 215 -7.38 23.76 -4.23
N ASP A 216 -8.50 24.47 -4.22
CA ASP A 216 -8.63 25.89 -3.86
C ASP A 216 -8.80 26.07 -2.34
#